data_57a8df2e803fca658284663a8ba4dc2c
#
_entry.id   57a8df2e803fca658284663a8ba4dc2c
#
_cell.length_a   1.000
_cell.length_b   1.000
_cell.length_c   1.000
_cell.angle_alpha   90.00
_cell.angle_beta   90.00
_cell.angle_gamma   90.00
#
_symmetry.space_group_name_H-M   'P 1'
#
loop_
_entity.id
_entity.type
_entity.pdbx_description
1 polymer ?
#
loop_
_entity_poly.entity_id
_entity_poly.type
_entity_poly.pdbx_seq_one_letter_code
_entity_poly.pdbx_strand_id
1 'polypeptide(L)'
;MEESNLIGHLSELRNRLIKALIFCLVLFVFMFPFADDIYVLFSKPLIESLPESSDLIAIGVGSPFIVPIKLIISISILLSIPYIIYQIWLFAKPGLLEGEKKLMLPFVISSFILFYLGAIFAFYIVVPVLISFFINTAPESVKIMTDISQFFNFAIKIIIGFGIAFQVPIFTIISVRLGIFTKETLRNSRPYFIILFFIIGMFLTPPDILSQVFLALPMWMLFELGILISKDKD
;
A
#
# COMPACT_ATOMS: atom_id res chain seq x y z
N MET A 1 -10.19 25.96 28.25
CA MET A 1 -10.25 26.22 26.79
C MET A 1 -9.46 25.19 25.95
N GLU A 2 -8.31 24.68 26.39
CA GLU A 2 -7.55 23.64 25.66
C GLU A 2 -8.24 22.27 25.66
N GLU A 3 -8.82 21.82 26.77
CA GLU A 3 -9.52 20.53 26.86
C GLU A 3 -10.75 20.44 25.93
N SER A 4 -11.51 21.52 25.80
CA SER A 4 -12.67 21.57 24.90
C SER A 4 -12.26 21.48 23.43
N ASN A 5 -11.08 22.01 23.06
CA ASN A 5 -10.51 21.93 21.72
C ASN A 5 -10.01 20.51 21.41
N LEU A 6 -9.38 19.83 22.37
CA LEU A 6 -8.91 18.45 22.22
C LEU A 6 -10.09 17.47 22.06
N ILE A 7 -11.13 17.61 22.88
CA ILE A 7 -12.35 16.77 22.79
C ILE A 7 -13.04 16.97 21.43
N GLY A 8 -13.12 18.23 20.95
CA GLY A 8 -13.66 18.53 19.62
C GLY A 8 -12.87 17.86 18.50
N HIS A 9 -11.54 17.90 18.57
CA HIS A 9 -10.66 17.31 17.57
C HIS A 9 -10.73 15.76 17.55
N LEU A 10 -10.80 15.14 18.72
CA LEU A 10 -11.00 13.70 18.85
C LEU A 10 -12.37 13.24 18.32
N SER A 11 -13.42 14.03 18.56
CA SER A 11 -14.76 13.74 18.05
C SER A 11 -14.83 13.86 16.51
N GLU A 12 -14.09 14.83 15.95
CA GLU A 12 -13.94 14.97 14.49
C GLU A 12 -13.22 13.76 13.89
N LEU A 13 -12.10 13.35 14.48
CA LEU A 13 -11.35 12.16 14.05
C LEU A 13 -12.24 10.91 14.04
N ARG A 14 -12.98 10.68 15.14
CA ARG A 14 -13.91 9.55 15.23
C ARG A 14 -14.95 9.58 14.11
N ASN A 15 -15.57 10.74 13.86
CA ASN A 15 -16.60 10.87 12.84
C ASN A 15 -16.05 10.64 11.43
N ARG A 16 -14.81 11.04 11.15
CA ARG A 16 -14.13 10.80 9.87
C ARG A 16 -13.78 9.33 9.69
N LEU A 17 -13.30 8.66 10.74
CA LEU A 17 -13.04 7.22 10.73
C LEU A 17 -14.32 6.42 10.47
N ILE A 18 -15.42 6.78 11.13
CA ILE A 18 -16.73 6.14 10.91
C ILE A 18 -17.16 6.29 9.44
N LYS A 19 -17.03 7.48 8.86
CA LYS A 19 -17.37 7.72 7.45
C LYS A 19 -16.50 6.87 6.51
N ALA A 20 -15.20 6.77 6.77
CA ALA A 20 -14.29 5.93 6.00
C ALA A 20 -14.66 4.45 6.09
N LEU A 21 -14.99 3.97 7.29
CA LEU A 21 -15.39 2.59 7.52
C LEU A 21 -16.74 2.26 6.86
N ILE A 22 -17.72 3.16 6.96
CA ILE A 22 -19.02 3.00 6.28
C ILE A 22 -18.81 2.93 4.75
N PHE A 23 -17.96 3.80 4.19
CA PHE A 23 -17.68 3.79 2.76
C PHE A 23 -17.03 2.47 2.31
N CYS A 24 -16.06 1.96 3.08
CA CYS A 24 -15.45 0.66 2.84
C CYS A 24 -16.49 -0.48 2.90
N LEU A 25 -17.38 -0.45 3.88
CA LEU A 25 -18.42 -1.45 4.05
C LEU A 25 -19.44 -1.43 2.91
N VAL A 26 -19.83 -0.24 2.45
CA VAL A 26 -20.72 -0.08 1.28
C VAL A 26 -20.05 -0.67 0.03
N LEU A 27 -18.76 -0.39 -0.20
CA LEU A 27 -18.01 -1.00 -1.31
C LEU A 27 -17.94 -2.52 -1.19
N PHE A 28 -17.69 -3.03 0.00
CA PHE A 28 -17.68 -4.48 0.25
C PHE A 28 -19.02 -5.13 -0.12
N VAL A 29 -20.13 -4.57 0.37
CA VAL A 29 -21.48 -5.10 0.07
C VAL A 29 -21.76 -5.02 -1.43
N PHE A 30 -21.37 -3.93 -2.09
CA PHE A 30 -21.55 -3.74 -3.54
C PHE A 30 -20.73 -4.75 -4.37
N MET A 31 -19.51 -5.05 -3.94
CA MET A 31 -18.61 -5.96 -4.66
C MET A 31 -18.85 -7.44 -4.34
N PHE A 32 -19.55 -7.74 -3.26
CA PHE A 32 -19.77 -9.12 -2.82
C PHE A 32 -20.42 -10.05 -3.88
N PRO A 33 -21.41 -9.60 -4.69
CA PRO A 33 -21.99 -10.43 -5.76
C PRO A 33 -20.99 -10.79 -6.87
N PHE A 34 -19.90 -10.05 -7.01
CA PHE A 34 -18.87 -10.22 -8.05
C PHE A 34 -17.63 -10.97 -7.53
N ALA A 35 -17.76 -11.69 -6.41
CA ALA A 35 -16.66 -12.34 -5.73
C ALA A 35 -15.86 -13.28 -6.64
N ASP A 36 -16.57 -14.12 -7.37
CA ASP A 36 -15.96 -15.12 -8.25
C ASP A 36 -15.27 -14.47 -9.46
N ASP A 37 -15.89 -13.46 -10.05
CA ASP A 37 -15.31 -12.72 -11.18
C ASP A 37 -14.02 -11.98 -10.78
N ILE A 38 -14.05 -11.35 -9.62
CA ILE A 38 -12.89 -10.66 -9.04
C ILE A 38 -11.79 -11.66 -8.71
N TYR A 39 -12.15 -12.81 -8.15
CA TYR A 39 -11.19 -13.87 -7.87
C TYR A 39 -10.49 -14.35 -9.15
N VAL A 40 -11.24 -14.64 -10.22
CA VAL A 40 -10.69 -15.04 -11.51
C VAL A 40 -9.78 -13.97 -12.10
N LEU A 41 -10.20 -12.71 -12.04
CA LEU A 41 -9.41 -11.56 -12.52
C LEU A 41 -8.06 -11.43 -11.80
N PHE A 42 -8.08 -11.57 -10.46
CA PHE A 42 -6.86 -11.44 -9.65
C PHE A 42 -5.96 -12.67 -9.67
N SER A 43 -6.52 -13.86 -9.88
CA SER A 43 -5.74 -15.11 -9.98
C SER A 43 -5.04 -15.27 -11.31
N LYS A 44 -5.61 -14.73 -12.40
CA LYS A 44 -5.11 -14.93 -13.76
C LYS A 44 -3.62 -14.58 -13.94
N PRO A 45 -3.13 -13.36 -13.67
CA PRO A 45 -1.71 -13.03 -13.88
C PRO A 45 -0.77 -13.82 -12.97
N LEU A 46 -1.30 -14.35 -11.90
CA LEU A 46 -0.57 -15.15 -10.94
C LEU A 46 -0.44 -16.60 -11.42
N ILE A 47 -1.53 -17.18 -11.94
CA ILE A 47 -1.54 -18.50 -12.55
C ILE A 47 -0.63 -18.52 -13.78
N GLU A 48 -0.65 -17.46 -14.59
CA GLU A 48 0.24 -17.31 -15.76
C GLU A 48 1.73 -17.22 -15.40
N SER A 49 2.06 -16.85 -14.15
CA SER A 49 3.43 -16.79 -13.62
C SER A 49 3.92 -18.14 -13.07
N LEU A 50 3.03 -19.12 -12.91
CA LEU A 50 3.37 -20.46 -12.43
C LEU A 50 3.84 -21.35 -13.57
N PRO A 51 4.79 -22.29 -13.37
CA PRO A 51 5.13 -23.31 -14.34
C PRO A 51 3.93 -24.19 -14.70
N GLU A 52 3.87 -24.70 -15.95
CA GLU A 52 2.78 -25.58 -16.42
C GLU A 52 2.56 -26.84 -15.55
N SER A 53 3.55 -27.23 -14.76
CA SER A 53 3.51 -28.37 -13.83
C SER A 53 3.06 -28.01 -12.42
N SER A 54 2.69 -26.76 -12.16
CA SER A 54 2.32 -26.25 -10.84
C SER A 54 0.83 -25.97 -10.77
N ASP A 55 0.17 -26.53 -9.75
CA ASP A 55 -1.24 -26.29 -9.47
C ASP A 55 -1.42 -25.47 -8.21
N LEU A 56 -2.45 -24.63 -8.19
CA LEU A 56 -2.93 -23.99 -6.95
C LEU A 56 -3.75 -25.02 -6.17
N ILE A 57 -3.37 -25.24 -4.93
CA ILE A 57 -4.07 -26.17 -4.05
C ILE A 57 -4.75 -25.42 -2.90
N ALA A 58 -5.88 -25.93 -2.46
CA ALA A 58 -6.56 -25.46 -1.25
C ALA A 58 -6.27 -26.45 -0.12
N ILE A 59 -5.34 -26.09 0.76
CA ILE A 59 -4.97 -26.97 1.90
C ILE A 59 -6.09 -26.94 2.96
N GLY A 60 -6.67 -25.80 3.23
CA GLY A 60 -7.77 -25.66 4.20
C GLY A 60 -9.13 -25.95 3.57
N VAL A 61 -9.96 -26.75 4.22
CA VAL A 61 -11.32 -27.10 3.73
C VAL A 61 -12.17 -25.84 3.46
N GLY A 62 -11.99 -24.78 4.26
CA GLY A 62 -12.70 -23.52 4.09
C GLY A 62 -12.04 -22.54 3.11
N SER A 63 -10.82 -22.81 2.64
CA SER A 63 -10.05 -21.88 1.78
C SER A 63 -10.80 -21.44 0.52
N PRO A 64 -11.47 -22.34 -0.23
CA PRO A 64 -12.18 -21.93 -1.44
C PRO A 64 -13.29 -20.92 -1.20
N PHE A 65 -13.89 -20.92 -0.01
CA PHE A 65 -14.95 -19.98 0.38
C PHE A 65 -14.37 -18.70 1.01
N ILE A 66 -13.37 -18.84 1.88
CA ILE A 66 -12.81 -17.71 2.64
C ILE A 66 -11.94 -16.81 1.77
N VAL A 67 -11.20 -17.36 0.79
CA VAL A 67 -10.26 -16.59 -0.05
C VAL A 67 -10.97 -15.54 -0.90
N PRO A 68 -12.07 -15.85 -1.64
CA PRO A 68 -12.81 -14.82 -2.37
C PRO A 68 -13.33 -13.69 -1.45
N ILE A 69 -13.84 -14.04 -0.28
CA ILE A 69 -14.33 -13.04 0.70
C ILE A 69 -13.19 -12.13 1.17
N LYS A 70 -12.04 -12.70 1.55
CA LYS A 70 -10.85 -11.91 1.93
C LYS A 70 -10.38 -11.00 0.79
N LEU A 71 -10.41 -11.50 -0.43
CA LEU A 71 -10.03 -10.74 -1.60
C LEU A 71 -10.95 -9.52 -1.77
N ILE A 72 -12.27 -9.70 -1.69
CA ILE A 72 -13.23 -8.59 -1.80
C ILE A 72 -13.03 -7.58 -0.67
N ILE A 73 -12.83 -8.02 0.58
CA ILE A 73 -12.54 -7.12 1.70
C ILE A 73 -11.29 -6.28 1.37
N SER A 74 -10.24 -6.92 0.91
CA SER A 74 -8.97 -6.26 0.60
C SER A 74 -9.10 -5.27 -0.55
N ILE A 75 -9.84 -5.62 -1.60
CA ILE A 75 -10.10 -4.73 -2.74
C ILE A 75 -11.02 -3.58 -2.31
N SER A 76 -12.02 -3.82 -1.48
CA SER A 76 -12.87 -2.77 -0.94
C SER A 76 -12.09 -1.76 -0.11
N ILE A 77 -11.14 -2.23 0.70
CA ILE A 77 -10.19 -1.37 1.42
C ILE A 77 -9.34 -0.58 0.42
N LEU A 78 -8.75 -1.26 -0.56
CA LEU A 78 -7.88 -0.65 -1.57
C LEU A 78 -8.61 0.44 -2.37
N LEU A 79 -9.85 0.19 -2.77
CA LEU A 79 -10.70 1.17 -3.45
C LEU A 79 -11.18 2.30 -2.52
N SER A 80 -11.21 2.07 -1.20
CA SER A 80 -11.56 3.09 -0.21
C SER A 80 -10.41 4.03 0.11
N ILE A 81 -9.16 3.68 -0.20
CA ILE A 81 -7.96 4.47 0.15
C ILE A 81 -8.06 5.94 -0.30
N PRO A 82 -8.52 6.27 -1.51
CA PRO A 82 -8.68 7.66 -1.91
C PRO A 82 -9.61 8.45 -1.00
N TYR A 83 -10.72 7.84 -0.61
CA TYR A 83 -11.66 8.46 0.31
C TYR A 83 -11.06 8.58 1.73
N ILE A 84 -10.29 7.57 2.16
CA ILE A 84 -9.54 7.62 3.43
C ILE A 84 -8.51 8.74 3.40
N ILE A 85 -7.71 8.86 2.34
CA ILE A 85 -6.74 9.94 2.15
C ILE A 85 -7.46 11.29 2.18
N TYR A 86 -8.58 11.44 1.49
CA TYR A 86 -9.38 12.67 1.51
C TYR A 86 -9.86 13.01 2.93
N GLN A 87 -10.33 12.04 3.71
CA GLN A 87 -10.74 12.26 5.11
C GLN A 87 -9.57 12.67 6.01
N ILE A 88 -8.39 12.09 5.81
CA ILE A 88 -7.16 12.47 6.54
C ILE A 88 -6.79 13.92 6.22
N TRP A 89 -6.83 14.32 4.95
CA TRP A 89 -6.54 15.69 4.54
C TRP A 89 -7.57 16.70 5.07
N LEU A 90 -8.83 16.34 5.10
CA LEU A 90 -9.87 17.19 5.71
C LEU A 90 -9.64 17.34 7.23
N PHE A 91 -9.14 16.31 7.90
CA PHE A 91 -8.77 16.38 9.32
C PHE A 91 -7.55 17.28 9.56
N ALA A 92 -6.57 17.25 8.67
CA ALA A 92 -5.38 18.10 8.77
C ALA A 92 -5.64 19.57 8.40
N LYS A 93 -6.69 19.86 7.60
CA LYS A 93 -7.01 21.17 7.06
C LYS A 93 -7.06 22.32 8.10
N PRO A 94 -7.67 22.18 9.30
CA PRO A 94 -7.71 23.26 10.28
C PRO A 94 -6.33 23.64 10.83
N GLY A 95 -5.35 22.73 10.79
CA GLY A 95 -3.96 22.98 11.20
C GLY A 95 -3.08 23.66 10.16
N LEU A 96 -3.57 23.83 8.91
CA LEU A 96 -2.82 24.43 7.81
C LEU A 96 -3.03 25.96 7.75
N LEU A 97 -1.96 26.69 7.41
CA LEU A 97 -2.03 28.12 7.11
C LEU A 97 -2.85 28.40 5.85
N GLU A 98 -3.41 29.61 5.71
CA GLU A 98 -4.26 29.99 4.56
C GLU A 98 -3.55 29.77 3.20
N GLY A 99 -2.23 30.04 3.12
CA GLY A 99 -1.43 29.80 1.91
C GLY A 99 -1.22 28.30 1.61
N GLU A 100 -1.21 27.47 2.63
CA GLU A 100 -0.98 26.02 2.54
C GLU A 100 -2.26 25.26 2.17
N LYS A 101 -3.43 25.79 2.54
CA LYS A 101 -4.74 25.22 2.17
C LYS A 101 -4.95 25.10 0.67
N LYS A 102 -4.36 26.00 -0.13
CA LYS A 102 -4.43 25.96 -1.59
C LYS A 102 -3.67 24.75 -2.18
N LEU A 103 -2.68 24.24 -1.46
CA LEU A 103 -1.88 23.08 -1.90
C LEU A 103 -2.57 21.76 -1.56
N MET A 104 -3.60 21.75 -0.72
CA MET A 104 -4.27 20.53 -0.27
C MET A 104 -4.85 19.73 -1.45
N LEU A 105 -5.57 20.36 -2.35
CA LEU A 105 -6.22 19.65 -3.45
C LEU A 105 -5.23 18.96 -4.41
N PRO A 106 -4.16 19.64 -4.89
CA PRO A 106 -3.12 18.98 -5.67
C PRO A 106 -2.48 17.79 -4.95
N PHE A 107 -2.20 17.90 -3.65
CA PHE A 107 -1.62 16.80 -2.88
C PHE A 107 -2.57 15.62 -2.70
N VAL A 108 -3.86 15.87 -2.45
CA VAL A 108 -4.88 14.81 -2.39
C VAL A 108 -4.95 14.05 -3.72
N ILE A 109 -5.01 14.78 -4.84
CA ILE A 109 -5.08 14.16 -6.17
C ILE A 109 -3.79 13.37 -6.46
N SER A 110 -2.61 13.94 -6.15
CA SER A 110 -1.33 13.25 -6.35
C SER A 110 -1.22 12.01 -5.48
N SER A 111 -1.64 12.06 -4.22
CA SER A 111 -1.69 10.90 -3.31
C SER A 111 -2.57 9.79 -3.87
N PHE A 112 -3.72 10.16 -4.41
CA PHE A 112 -4.63 9.23 -5.05
C PHE A 112 -3.99 8.52 -6.24
N ILE A 113 -3.40 9.28 -7.16
CA ILE A 113 -2.76 8.75 -8.36
C ILE A 113 -1.58 7.86 -7.98
N LEU A 114 -0.70 8.33 -7.09
CA LEU A 114 0.46 7.57 -6.66
C LEU A 114 0.08 6.27 -5.95
N PHE A 115 -0.97 6.27 -5.13
CA PHE A 115 -1.41 5.06 -4.46
C PHE A 115 -1.78 3.96 -5.47
N TYR A 116 -2.61 4.30 -6.47
CA TYR A 116 -2.99 3.30 -7.46
C TYR A 116 -1.86 2.92 -8.40
N LEU A 117 -0.97 3.86 -8.75
CA LEU A 117 0.25 3.52 -9.48
C LEU A 117 1.11 2.53 -8.70
N GLY A 118 1.25 2.71 -7.38
CA GLY A 118 1.95 1.77 -6.51
C GLY A 118 1.28 0.40 -6.45
N ALA A 119 -0.03 0.35 -6.31
CA ALA A 119 -0.80 -0.89 -6.30
C ALA A 119 -0.71 -1.63 -7.65
N ILE A 120 -0.81 -0.93 -8.77
CA ILE A 120 -0.68 -1.48 -10.12
C ILE A 120 0.75 -1.98 -10.36
N PHE A 121 1.76 -1.19 -9.99
CA PHE A 121 3.17 -1.59 -10.07
C PHE A 121 3.44 -2.86 -9.27
N ALA A 122 2.91 -2.93 -8.04
CA ALA A 122 3.04 -4.11 -7.21
C ALA A 122 2.38 -5.35 -7.85
N PHE A 123 1.15 -5.21 -8.36
CA PHE A 123 0.38 -6.31 -8.92
C PHE A 123 0.99 -6.87 -10.22
N TYR A 124 1.40 -6.00 -11.15
CA TYR A 124 1.89 -6.43 -12.47
C TYR A 124 3.40 -6.66 -12.55
N ILE A 125 4.18 -6.08 -11.64
CA ILE A 125 5.64 -6.17 -11.70
C ILE A 125 6.20 -6.88 -10.46
N VAL A 126 5.94 -6.36 -9.26
CA VAL A 126 6.61 -6.86 -8.05
C VAL A 126 6.17 -8.27 -7.70
N VAL A 127 4.87 -8.54 -7.67
CA VAL A 127 4.34 -9.86 -7.30
C VAL A 127 4.79 -10.94 -8.28
N PRO A 128 4.67 -10.80 -9.62
CA PRO A 128 5.19 -11.79 -10.56
C PRO A 128 6.70 -12.02 -10.46
N VAL A 129 7.50 -10.95 -10.29
CA VAL A 129 8.96 -11.07 -10.13
C VAL A 129 9.31 -11.87 -8.89
N LEU A 130 8.67 -11.60 -7.76
CA LEU A 130 8.92 -12.33 -6.51
C LEU A 130 8.49 -13.80 -6.62
N ILE A 131 7.35 -14.08 -7.23
CA ILE A 131 6.89 -15.46 -7.44
C ILE A 131 7.86 -16.22 -8.34
N SER A 132 8.25 -15.64 -9.48
CA SER A 132 9.23 -16.22 -10.37
C SER A 132 10.56 -16.46 -9.67
N PHE A 133 11.00 -15.55 -8.81
CA PHE A 133 12.20 -15.72 -8.00
C PHE A 133 12.08 -16.91 -7.05
N PHE A 134 10.99 -17.06 -6.29
CA PHE A 134 10.81 -18.19 -5.38
C PHE A 134 10.73 -19.51 -6.11
N ILE A 135 10.06 -19.56 -7.27
CA ILE A 135 9.96 -20.76 -8.10
C ILE A 135 11.35 -21.18 -8.62
N ASN A 136 12.11 -20.21 -9.17
CA ASN A 136 13.42 -20.51 -9.77
C ASN A 136 14.51 -20.84 -8.75
N THR A 137 14.29 -20.47 -7.48
CA THR A 137 15.23 -20.77 -6.39
C THR A 137 14.94 -22.11 -5.72
N ALA A 138 13.77 -22.72 -6.01
CA ALA A 138 13.41 -24.02 -5.47
C ALA A 138 14.30 -25.13 -6.08
N PRO A 139 14.78 -26.12 -5.29
CA PRO A 139 15.51 -27.27 -5.80
C PRO A 139 14.66 -28.08 -6.81
N GLU A 140 15.27 -28.58 -7.89
CA GLU A 140 14.59 -29.37 -8.93
C GLU A 140 13.82 -30.59 -8.41
N SER A 141 14.22 -31.12 -7.24
CA SER A 141 13.57 -32.27 -6.60
C SER A 141 12.26 -31.93 -5.90
N VAL A 142 11.91 -30.63 -5.76
CA VAL A 142 10.73 -30.18 -5.03
C VAL A 142 9.62 -29.81 -6.01
N LYS A 143 8.47 -30.49 -5.92
CA LYS A 143 7.25 -30.05 -6.61
C LYS A 143 6.66 -28.84 -5.89
N ILE A 144 6.53 -27.74 -6.64
CA ILE A 144 5.93 -26.53 -6.11
C ILE A 144 4.41 -26.66 -6.18
N MET A 145 3.78 -26.70 -5.01
CA MET A 145 2.33 -26.67 -4.83
C MET A 145 1.99 -25.45 -4.00
N THR A 146 1.40 -24.43 -4.60
CA THR A 146 1.14 -23.17 -3.90
C THR A 146 -0.25 -23.17 -3.28
N ASP A 147 -0.33 -22.98 -1.95
CA ASP A 147 -1.60 -22.80 -1.27
C ASP A 147 -2.23 -21.46 -1.65
N ILE A 148 -3.46 -21.53 -2.12
CA ILE A 148 -4.23 -20.40 -2.60
C ILE A 148 -4.38 -19.29 -1.54
N SER A 149 -4.58 -19.66 -0.26
CA SER A 149 -4.72 -18.70 0.83
C SER A 149 -3.43 -17.94 1.10
N GLN A 150 -2.29 -18.65 1.12
CA GLN A 150 -0.99 -18.03 1.36
C GLN A 150 -0.62 -17.10 0.22
N PHE A 151 -0.88 -17.53 -1.00
CA PHE A 151 -0.62 -16.76 -2.19
C PHE A 151 -1.37 -15.40 -2.22
N PHE A 152 -2.70 -15.42 -2.02
CA PHE A 152 -3.47 -14.18 -2.00
C PHE A 152 -3.09 -13.28 -0.82
N ASN A 153 -2.84 -13.86 0.36
CA ASN A 153 -2.37 -13.09 1.52
C ASN A 153 -1.04 -12.38 1.21
N PHE A 154 -0.12 -13.06 0.54
CA PHE A 154 1.16 -12.49 0.11
C PHE A 154 0.97 -11.36 -0.90
N ALA A 155 0.21 -11.61 -1.99
CA ALA A 155 -0.04 -10.63 -3.03
C ALA A 155 -0.72 -9.36 -2.48
N ILE A 156 -1.77 -9.50 -1.68
CA ILE A 156 -2.49 -8.39 -1.07
C ILE A 156 -1.58 -7.54 -0.17
N LYS A 157 -0.75 -8.18 0.66
CA LYS A 157 0.21 -7.46 1.52
C LYS A 157 1.16 -6.60 0.69
N ILE A 158 1.70 -7.14 -0.40
CA ILE A 158 2.62 -6.41 -1.29
C ILE A 158 1.90 -5.27 -1.99
N ILE A 159 0.70 -5.50 -2.54
CA ILE A 159 -0.07 -4.47 -3.23
C ILE A 159 -0.39 -3.29 -2.31
N ILE A 160 -0.88 -3.56 -1.10
CA ILE A 160 -1.17 -2.51 -0.12
C ILE A 160 0.12 -1.83 0.34
N GLY A 161 1.17 -2.61 0.61
CA GLY A 161 2.47 -2.10 1.04
C GLY A 161 3.09 -1.13 0.04
N PHE A 162 3.07 -1.47 -1.25
CA PHE A 162 3.54 -0.58 -2.32
C PHE A 162 2.61 0.62 -2.54
N GLY A 163 1.30 0.44 -2.45
CA GLY A 163 0.36 1.57 -2.49
C GLY A 163 0.69 2.61 -1.41
N ILE A 164 1.02 2.16 -0.19
CA ILE A 164 1.46 3.04 0.91
C ILE A 164 2.87 3.58 0.64
N ALA A 165 3.81 2.77 0.17
CA ALA A 165 5.18 3.20 -0.12
C ALA A 165 5.24 4.30 -1.20
N PHE A 166 4.34 4.28 -2.17
CA PHE A 166 4.20 5.33 -3.18
C PHE A 166 3.69 6.66 -2.60
N GLN A 167 3.27 6.71 -1.33
CA GLN A 167 2.99 7.98 -0.64
C GLN A 167 4.28 8.66 -0.12
N VAL A 168 5.41 7.95 -0.04
CA VAL A 168 6.67 8.48 0.47
C VAL A 168 7.11 9.78 -0.25
N PRO A 169 7.06 9.90 -1.59
CA PRO A 169 7.41 11.16 -2.26
C PRO A 169 6.53 12.33 -1.83
N ILE A 170 5.22 12.09 -1.65
CA ILE A 170 4.29 13.14 -1.24
C ILE A 170 4.58 13.55 0.19
N PHE A 171 4.78 12.58 1.08
CA PHE A 171 5.15 12.85 2.47
C PHE A 171 6.43 13.68 2.56
N THR A 172 7.47 13.35 1.79
CA THR A 172 8.72 14.12 1.71
C THR A 172 8.50 15.54 1.21
N ILE A 173 7.76 15.72 0.11
CA ILE A 173 7.50 17.03 -0.48
C ILE A 173 6.72 17.91 0.51
N ILE A 174 5.69 17.36 1.15
CA ILE A 174 4.85 18.09 2.11
C ILE A 174 5.67 18.49 3.33
N SER A 175 6.46 17.58 3.90
CA SER A 175 7.28 17.82 5.08
C SER A 175 8.28 18.96 4.86
N VAL A 176 8.88 19.04 3.66
CA VAL A 176 9.76 20.15 3.30
C VAL A 176 8.98 21.44 3.07
N ARG A 177 7.85 21.42 2.37
CA ARG A 177 7.03 22.62 2.11
C ARG A 177 6.44 23.23 3.37
N LEU A 178 6.06 22.40 4.35
CA LEU A 178 5.56 22.87 5.64
C LEU A 178 6.69 23.34 6.57
N GLY A 179 7.97 23.15 6.17
CA GLY A 179 9.12 23.51 6.99
C GLY A 179 9.35 22.57 8.18
N ILE A 180 8.74 21.37 8.17
CA ILE A 180 8.94 20.34 9.21
C ILE A 180 10.38 19.79 9.11
N PHE A 181 10.83 19.52 7.88
CA PHE A 181 12.17 19.07 7.56
C PHE A 181 12.77 19.93 6.44
N THR A 182 14.09 20.10 6.46
CA THR A 182 14.84 20.66 5.33
C THR A 182 15.27 19.54 4.40
N LYS A 183 15.57 19.86 3.14
CA LYS A 183 16.17 18.88 2.22
C LYS A 183 17.47 18.30 2.74
N GLU A 184 18.28 19.12 3.39
CA GLU A 184 19.55 18.70 3.99
C GLU A 184 19.32 17.67 5.11
N THR A 185 18.35 17.93 5.99
CA THR A 185 17.97 16.97 7.04
C THR A 185 17.54 15.63 6.46
N LEU A 186 16.69 15.64 5.42
CA LEU A 186 16.26 14.40 4.75
C LEU A 186 17.39 13.66 4.07
N ARG A 187 18.32 14.39 3.43
CA ARG A 187 19.53 13.79 2.82
C ARG A 187 20.43 13.13 3.87
N ASN A 188 20.63 13.78 5.00
CA ASN A 188 21.42 13.23 6.10
C ASN A 188 20.74 12.03 6.78
N SER A 189 19.40 11.94 6.67
CA SER A 189 18.59 10.85 7.22
C SER A 189 18.48 9.62 6.29
N ARG A 190 19.08 9.63 5.10
CA ARG A 190 19.06 8.51 4.13
C ARG A 190 19.32 7.14 4.75
N PRO A 191 20.37 6.94 5.59
CA PRO A 191 20.65 5.64 6.16
C PRO A 191 19.49 5.10 6.99
N TYR A 192 18.79 5.96 7.72
CA TYR A 192 17.65 5.57 8.55
C TYR A 192 16.44 5.15 7.69
N PHE A 193 16.18 5.88 6.59
CA PHE A 193 15.10 5.50 5.66
C PHE A 193 15.42 4.20 4.93
N ILE A 194 16.66 3.94 4.55
CA ILE A 194 17.06 2.66 3.96
C ILE A 194 16.77 1.52 4.94
N ILE A 195 17.20 1.63 6.19
CA ILE A 195 16.93 0.64 7.23
C ILE A 195 15.42 0.44 7.40
N LEU A 196 14.65 1.53 7.44
CA LEU A 196 13.20 1.47 7.56
C LEU A 196 12.56 0.69 6.39
N PHE A 197 13.02 0.91 5.14
CA PHE A 197 12.49 0.20 3.97
C PHE A 197 12.84 -1.29 4.00
N PHE A 198 14.02 -1.67 4.51
CA PHE A 198 14.35 -3.08 4.74
C PHE A 198 13.48 -3.71 5.83
N ILE A 199 13.20 -2.97 6.91
CA ILE A 199 12.27 -3.44 7.96
C ILE A 199 10.87 -3.65 7.38
N ILE A 200 10.36 -2.70 6.58
CA ILE A 200 9.07 -2.84 5.89
C ILE A 200 9.09 -4.06 4.97
N GLY A 201 10.17 -4.24 4.19
CA GLY A 201 10.36 -5.42 3.34
C GLY A 201 10.27 -6.73 4.12
N MET A 202 10.87 -6.80 5.29
CA MET A 202 10.85 -7.99 6.17
C MET A 202 9.42 -8.37 6.63
N PHE A 203 8.52 -7.40 6.81
CA PHE A 203 7.11 -7.67 7.16
C PHE A 203 6.25 -8.06 5.95
N LEU A 204 6.67 -7.65 4.76
CA LEU A 204 5.90 -7.90 3.53
C LEU A 204 6.26 -9.24 2.88
N THR A 205 7.52 -9.68 2.97
CA THR A 205 8.01 -10.92 2.36
C THR A 205 8.56 -11.88 3.41
N PRO A 206 8.74 -13.17 3.07
CA PRO A 206 9.56 -14.07 3.87
C PRO A 206 10.94 -13.47 4.15
N PRO A 207 11.59 -13.81 5.26
CA PRO A 207 12.86 -13.22 5.67
C PRO A 207 14.03 -13.74 4.80
N ASP A 208 14.08 -13.30 3.55
CA ASP A 208 15.19 -13.54 2.61
C ASP A 208 15.77 -12.22 2.11
N ILE A 209 17.08 -12.15 1.93
CA ILE A 209 17.81 -10.93 1.60
C ILE A 209 17.42 -10.40 0.21
N LEU A 210 17.21 -11.29 -0.76
CA LEU A 210 16.96 -10.89 -2.14
C LEU A 210 15.58 -10.25 -2.30
N SER A 211 14.53 -10.87 -1.77
CA SER A 211 13.18 -10.28 -1.79
C SER A 211 13.13 -8.94 -1.06
N GLN A 212 13.84 -8.83 0.08
CA GLN A 212 13.92 -7.56 0.82
C GLN A 212 14.60 -6.47 -0.02
N VAL A 213 15.68 -6.78 -0.73
CA VAL A 213 16.34 -5.80 -1.64
C VAL A 213 15.41 -5.40 -2.77
N PHE A 214 14.70 -6.35 -3.40
CA PHE A 214 13.73 -6.05 -4.46
C PHE A 214 12.61 -5.13 -4.01
N LEU A 215 12.22 -5.16 -2.74
CA LEU A 215 11.20 -4.27 -2.18
C LEU A 215 11.80 -2.93 -1.72
N ALA A 216 12.92 -2.96 -1.02
CA ALA A 216 13.53 -1.76 -0.44
C ALA A 216 14.05 -0.79 -1.51
N LEU A 217 14.55 -1.32 -2.65
CA LEU A 217 15.14 -0.50 -3.71
C LEU A 217 14.12 0.44 -4.38
N PRO A 218 12.92 -0.01 -4.83
CA PRO A 218 11.90 0.90 -5.34
C PRO A 218 11.44 1.93 -4.29
N MET A 219 11.30 1.52 -3.03
CA MET A 219 10.91 2.44 -1.94
C MET A 219 11.96 3.53 -1.72
N TRP A 220 13.24 3.15 -1.74
CA TRP A 220 14.33 4.10 -1.65
C TRP A 220 14.36 5.06 -2.85
N MET A 221 14.16 4.55 -4.06
CA MET A 221 14.06 5.39 -5.27
C MET A 221 12.94 6.42 -5.16
N LEU A 222 11.78 6.02 -4.64
CA LEU A 222 10.65 6.91 -4.39
C LEU A 222 10.99 8.00 -3.37
N PHE A 223 11.72 7.66 -2.32
CA PHE A 223 12.21 8.63 -1.34
C PHE A 223 13.16 9.66 -1.97
N GLU A 224 14.13 9.21 -2.78
CA GLU A 224 15.05 10.11 -3.49
C GLU A 224 14.30 11.02 -4.48
N LEU A 225 13.32 10.50 -5.22
CA LEU A 225 12.45 11.31 -6.08
C LEU A 225 11.70 12.38 -5.27
N GLY A 226 11.21 12.03 -4.09
CA GLY A 226 10.56 12.98 -3.19
C GLY A 226 11.51 14.12 -2.78
N ILE A 227 12.75 13.82 -2.43
CA ILE A 227 13.77 14.82 -2.09
C ILE A 227 14.13 15.68 -3.31
N LEU A 228 14.26 15.09 -4.50
CA LEU A 228 14.62 15.83 -5.72
C LEU A 228 13.54 16.85 -6.10
N ILE A 229 12.26 16.45 -6.04
CA ILE A 229 11.12 17.30 -6.43
C ILE A 229 10.79 18.33 -5.36
N SER A 230 11.08 18.07 -4.08
CA SER A 230 10.81 19.02 -3.00
C SER A 230 11.58 20.33 -3.22
N LYS A 231 11.00 21.45 -2.83
CA LYS A 231 11.67 22.79 -2.82
C LYS A 231 11.67 23.27 -1.37
N ASP A 232 12.84 23.71 -0.88
CA ASP A 232 12.92 24.31 0.44
C ASP A 232 12.00 25.55 0.49
N LYS A 233 11.49 25.85 1.68
CA LYS A 233 10.70 27.04 1.92
C LYS A 233 11.70 28.21 2.01
N ASP A 234 11.61 29.15 1.07
CA ASP A 234 12.34 30.43 1.12
C ASP A 234 11.95 31.26 2.35
#